data_619c9f6cfff0efd849aabb234ce56723
#
_entry.id   619c9f6cfff0efd849aabb234ce56723
#
_cell.length_a   1.000
_cell.length_b   1.000
_cell.length_c   1.000
_cell.angle_alpha   90.00
_cell.angle_beta   90.00
_cell.angle_gamma   90.00
#
_symmetry.space_group_name_H-M   'P 1'
#
loop_
_entity.id
_entity.type
_entity.pdbx_description
1 polymer ?
#
loop_
_entity_poly.entity_id
_entity_poly.type
_entity_poly.pdbx_seq_one_letter_code
_entity_poly.pdbx_strand_id
1 'polypeptide(L)'
;FYLGTMLLPPAKRKAIWAIYVWCRRTDELMDSKEAQQKSKNELSDRLNKWEEKTKKVFEGNLDDDLDAVLADTLSKFPQSIDPYLDMIEGQRMDLNKTRYKSFQELELYCYRVAGTVGLMTQGVIGIDSAYTSNPKKETPDTSQAAIALGIANQLTNILRDVGEDRGRGRIYLPQEDLNKFNYSEEDLMAGKINEHWKALMSFQLTRAR
;
A
#
# COMPACT_ATOMS: atom_id res chain seq x y z
N PHE A 1 10.39 -2.37 9.83
CA PHE A 1 10.54 -1.04 9.22
C PHE A 1 11.63 -0.21 9.90
N TYR A 2 11.53 0.14 11.20
CA TYR A 2 12.45 1.02 11.92
C TYR A 2 13.93 0.63 11.77
N LEU A 3 14.28 -0.63 12.04
CA LEU A 3 15.66 -1.11 11.95
C LEU A 3 16.27 -0.96 10.55
N GLY A 4 15.48 -1.23 9.50
CA GLY A 4 15.95 -1.06 8.11
C GLY A 4 16.26 0.40 7.79
N THR A 5 15.51 1.34 8.34
CA THR A 5 15.75 2.77 8.10
C THR A 5 17.03 3.29 8.79
N MET A 6 17.53 2.59 9.80
CA MET A 6 18.79 2.96 10.48
C MET A 6 20.01 2.86 9.57
N LEU A 7 19.93 2.11 8.47
CA LEU A 7 20.98 2.02 7.44
C LEU A 7 21.01 3.25 6.53
N LEU A 8 19.97 4.09 6.55
CA LEU A 8 19.89 5.28 5.71
C LEU A 8 20.61 6.48 6.35
N PRO A 9 21.16 7.38 5.52
CA PRO A 9 21.65 8.68 5.99
C PRO A 9 20.54 9.44 6.76
N PRO A 10 20.89 10.26 7.76
CA PRO A 10 19.90 10.88 8.66
C PRO A 10 18.81 11.67 7.95
N ALA A 11 19.12 12.38 6.87
CA ALA A 11 18.14 13.17 6.11
C ALA A 11 17.11 12.24 5.40
N LYS A 12 17.60 11.20 4.70
CA LYS A 12 16.75 10.22 4.04
C LYS A 12 15.89 9.44 5.03
N ARG A 13 16.48 9.04 6.16
CA ARG A 13 15.77 8.34 7.24
C ARG A 13 14.60 9.14 7.78
N LYS A 14 14.80 10.44 8.07
CA LYS A 14 13.73 11.34 8.53
C LYS A 14 12.62 11.47 7.50
N ALA A 15 12.98 11.62 6.22
CA ALA A 15 12.02 11.70 5.12
C ALA A 15 11.19 10.41 4.99
N ILE A 16 11.82 9.23 5.09
CA ILE A 16 11.09 7.94 5.09
C ILE A 16 10.15 7.83 6.30
N TRP A 17 10.54 8.33 7.46
CA TRP A 17 9.65 8.36 8.63
C TRP A 17 8.46 9.31 8.44
N ALA A 18 8.65 10.46 7.79
CA ALA A 18 7.56 11.37 7.46
C ALA A 18 6.52 10.72 6.54
N ILE A 19 6.99 10.05 5.48
CA ILE A 19 6.13 9.27 4.58
C ILE A 19 5.41 8.16 5.34
N TYR A 20 6.11 7.40 6.19
CA TYR A 20 5.52 6.35 7.01
C TYR A 20 4.41 6.90 7.92
N VAL A 21 4.64 8.03 8.58
CA VAL A 21 3.64 8.66 9.46
C VAL A 21 2.41 9.06 8.65
N TRP A 22 2.59 9.62 7.46
CA TRP A 22 1.46 9.95 6.58
C TRP A 22 0.67 8.69 6.17
N CYS A 23 1.35 7.62 5.74
CA CYS A 23 0.72 6.33 5.43
C CYS A 23 -0.03 5.78 6.64
N ARG A 24 0.59 5.78 7.82
CA ARG A 24 -0.03 5.29 9.05
C ARG A 24 -1.29 6.08 9.43
N ARG A 25 -1.27 7.41 9.29
CA ARG A 25 -2.44 8.26 9.49
C ARG A 25 -3.56 7.91 8.50
N THR A 26 -3.21 7.62 7.25
CA THR A 26 -4.17 7.19 6.22
C THR A 26 -4.82 5.86 6.59
N ASP A 27 -4.06 4.87 7.02
CA ASP A 27 -4.59 3.57 7.46
C ASP A 27 -5.49 3.71 8.69
N GLU A 28 -5.10 4.52 9.67
CA GLU A 28 -5.87 4.74 10.92
C GLU A 28 -7.23 5.39 10.70
N LEU A 29 -7.45 6.07 9.57
CA LEU A 29 -8.78 6.58 9.22
C LEU A 29 -9.80 5.45 9.07
N MET A 30 -9.35 4.24 8.67
CA MET A 30 -10.17 3.08 8.39
C MET A 30 -10.08 1.99 9.46
N ASP A 31 -8.90 1.80 10.07
CA ASP A 31 -8.61 0.65 10.91
C ASP A 31 -8.69 0.94 12.43
N SER A 32 -8.77 2.21 12.83
CA SER A 32 -8.86 2.55 14.23
C SER A 32 -10.14 2.02 14.88
N LYS A 33 -10.09 1.74 16.20
CA LYS A 33 -11.27 1.32 16.98
C LYS A 33 -12.43 2.29 16.83
N GLU A 34 -12.15 3.59 16.68
CA GLU A 34 -13.14 4.61 16.43
C GLU A 34 -13.75 4.47 15.01
N ALA A 35 -12.93 4.17 14.01
CA ALA A 35 -13.40 3.96 12.65
C ALA A 35 -14.36 2.77 12.54
N GLN A 36 -14.10 1.69 13.29
CA GLN A 36 -14.97 0.49 13.30
C GLN A 36 -16.40 0.76 13.80
N GLN A 37 -16.62 1.88 14.48
CA GLN A 37 -17.95 2.29 14.99
C GLN A 37 -18.68 3.25 14.04
N LYS A 38 -18.04 3.63 12.92
CA LYS A 38 -18.59 4.61 11.96
C LYS A 38 -19.30 3.94 10.79
N SER A 39 -20.29 4.64 10.27
CA SER A 39 -20.96 4.27 9.02
C SER A 39 -20.01 4.44 7.82
N LYS A 40 -20.32 3.74 6.71
CA LYS A 40 -19.57 3.92 5.46
C LYS A 40 -19.55 5.37 4.97
N ASN A 41 -20.64 6.12 5.14
CA ASN A 41 -20.70 7.52 4.73
C ASN A 41 -19.74 8.38 5.54
N GLU A 42 -19.71 8.21 6.87
CA GLU A 42 -18.77 8.93 7.74
C GLU A 42 -17.31 8.61 7.40
N LEU A 43 -16.99 7.34 7.09
CA LEU A 43 -15.65 6.94 6.66
C LEU A 43 -15.28 7.54 5.30
N SER A 44 -16.23 7.57 4.36
CA SER A 44 -16.05 8.24 3.07
C SER A 44 -15.76 9.73 3.23
N ASP A 45 -16.51 10.43 4.11
CA ASP A 45 -16.29 11.84 4.40
C ASP A 45 -14.93 12.09 5.06
N ARG A 46 -14.46 11.17 5.93
CA ARG A 46 -13.10 11.24 6.51
C ARG A 46 -12.03 11.14 5.42
N LEU A 47 -12.19 10.21 4.47
CA LEU A 47 -11.27 10.07 3.34
C LEU A 47 -11.28 11.32 2.44
N ASN A 48 -12.45 11.92 2.17
CA ASN A 48 -12.55 13.16 1.41
C ASN A 48 -11.80 14.32 2.10
N LYS A 49 -12.00 14.49 3.42
CA LYS A 49 -11.29 15.51 4.21
C LYS A 49 -9.77 15.25 4.23
N TRP A 50 -9.36 13.99 4.30
CA TRP A 50 -7.95 13.62 4.27
C TRP A 50 -7.29 13.91 2.93
N GLU A 51 -8.01 13.64 1.84
CA GLU A 51 -7.58 13.98 0.49
C GLU A 51 -7.36 15.49 0.32
N GLU A 52 -8.34 16.30 0.73
CA GLU A 52 -8.24 17.76 0.69
C GLU A 52 -7.09 18.28 1.58
N LYS A 53 -6.91 17.70 2.77
CA LYS A 53 -5.78 18.02 3.64
C LYS A 53 -4.45 17.67 2.98
N THR A 54 -4.35 16.51 2.35
CA THR A 54 -3.13 16.11 1.62
C THR A 54 -2.82 17.08 0.48
N LYS A 55 -3.80 17.50 -0.31
CA LYS A 55 -3.62 18.51 -1.37
C LYS A 55 -3.07 19.82 -0.80
N LYS A 56 -3.63 20.30 0.30
CA LYS A 56 -3.16 21.51 0.99
C LYS A 56 -1.69 21.42 1.43
N VAL A 57 -1.26 20.27 1.95
CA VAL A 57 0.15 20.07 2.34
C VAL A 57 1.08 20.19 1.12
N PHE A 58 0.69 19.67 -0.03
CA PHE A 58 1.46 19.81 -1.28
C PHE A 58 1.47 21.26 -1.80
N GLU A 59 0.47 22.06 -1.47
CA GLU A 59 0.39 23.49 -1.75
C GLU A 59 1.13 24.37 -0.73
N GLY A 60 1.65 23.75 0.35
CA GLY A 60 2.35 24.46 1.44
C GLY A 60 1.44 24.99 2.55
N ASN A 61 0.16 24.61 2.56
CA ASN A 61 -0.79 24.95 3.60
C ASN A 61 -0.83 23.84 4.67
N LEU A 62 -0.44 24.15 5.89
CA LEU A 62 -0.20 23.18 6.96
C LEU A 62 -1.19 23.40 8.10
N ASP A 63 -1.81 22.31 8.55
CA ASP A 63 -2.79 22.34 9.64
C ASP A 63 -2.20 21.85 10.97
N ASP A 64 -1.16 20.99 10.94
CA ASP A 64 -0.51 20.42 12.12
C ASP A 64 0.99 20.16 11.91
N ASP A 65 1.70 19.79 13.00
CA ASP A 65 3.13 19.53 12.99
C ASP A 65 3.52 18.35 12.08
N LEU A 66 2.66 17.36 11.92
CA LEU A 66 2.94 16.20 11.06
C LEU A 66 2.83 16.59 9.57
N ASP A 67 1.96 17.53 9.25
CA ASP A 67 1.89 18.12 7.91
C ASP A 67 3.18 18.89 7.61
N ALA A 68 3.72 19.63 8.59
CA ALA A 68 4.99 20.34 8.46
C ALA A 68 6.17 19.39 8.21
N VAL A 69 6.18 18.22 8.86
CA VAL A 69 7.21 17.19 8.64
C VAL A 69 7.14 16.60 7.23
N LEU A 70 5.93 16.38 6.70
CA LEU A 70 5.77 15.93 5.32
C LEU A 70 6.18 17.03 4.33
N ALA A 71 5.75 18.28 4.54
CA ALA A 71 6.11 19.42 3.69
C ALA A 71 7.63 19.66 3.64
N ASP A 72 8.33 19.55 4.79
CA ASP A 72 9.81 19.59 4.84
C ASP A 72 10.43 18.46 4.00
N THR A 73 9.83 17.27 4.05
CA THR A 73 10.28 16.14 3.22
C THR A 73 10.10 16.43 1.74
N LEU A 74 8.93 16.92 1.32
CA LEU A 74 8.62 17.26 -0.06
C LEU A 74 9.51 18.38 -0.61
N SER A 75 9.91 19.35 0.23
CA SER A 75 10.84 20.40 -0.16
C SER A 75 12.25 19.90 -0.45
N LYS A 76 12.70 18.87 0.28
CA LYS A 76 14.04 18.26 0.14
C LYS A 76 14.08 17.14 -0.90
N PHE A 77 12.99 16.43 -1.05
CA PHE A 77 12.81 15.29 -1.94
C PHE A 77 11.49 15.48 -2.70
N PRO A 78 11.48 16.30 -3.78
CA PRO A 78 10.27 16.59 -4.52
C PRO A 78 9.60 15.32 -5.07
N GLN A 79 8.31 15.20 -4.88
CA GLN A 79 7.49 14.06 -5.27
C GLN A 79 6.19 14.53 -5.92
N SER A 80 5.61 13.68 -6.79
CA SER A 80 4.24 13.87 -7.25
C SER A 80 3.26 13.60 -6.11
N ILE A 81 2.13 14.26 -6.13
CA ILE A 81 0.99 13.98 -5.25
C ILE A 81 0.26 12.68 -5.64
N ASP A 82 0.39 12.21 -6.89
CA ASP A 82 -0.41 11.10 -7.40
C ASP A 82 -0.33 9.83 -6.56
N PRO A 83 0.85 9.34 -6.10
CA PRO A 83 0.92 8.17 -5.24
C PRO A 83 0.16 8.32 -3.91
N TYR A 84 0.08 9.55 -3.39
CA TYR A 84 -0.66 9.84 -2.16
C TYR A 84 -2.17 9.76 -2.39
N LEU A 85 -2.65 10.33 -3.47
CA LEU A 85 -4.07 10.25 -3.86
C LEU A 85 -4.46 8.82 -4.19
N ASP A 86 -3.64 8.08 -4.92
CA ASP A 86 -3.86 6.67 -5.24
C ASP A 86 -3.94 5.79 -3.98
N MET A 87 -3.13 6.08 -2.95
CA MET A 87 -3.23 5.35 -1.68
C MET A 87 -4.56 5.62 -0.98
N ILE A 88 -5.06 6.86 -1.00
CA ILE A 88 -6.39 7.18 -0.47
C ILE A 88 -7.48 6.43 -1.25
N GLU A 89 -7.35 6.33 -2.58
CA GLU A 89 -8.24 5.51 -3.40
C GLU A 89 -8.17 4.01 -3.05
N GLY A 90 -7.03 3.52 -2.61
CA GLY A 90 -6.90 2.16 -2.04
C GLY A 90 -7.76 1.96 -0.80
N GLN A 91 -7.78 2.95 0.11
CA GLN A 91 -8.65 2.92 1.30
C GLN A 91 -10.14 2.98 0.91
N ARG A 92 -10.51 3.72 -0.15
CA ARG A 92 -11.87 3.72 -0.68
C ARG A 92 -12.26 2.35 -1.25
N MET A 93 -11.33 1.61 -1.85
CA MET A 93 -11.58 0.23 -2.28
C MET A 93 -11.90 -0.66 -1.09
N ASP A 94 -11.13 -0.59 -0.02
CA ASP A 94 -11.36 -1.37 1.20
C ASP A 94 -12.70 -1.05 1.87
N LEU A 95 -13.16 0.20 1.80
CA LEU A 95 -14.47 0.59 2.29
C LEU A 95 -15.62 -0.08 1.50
N ASN A 96 -15.42 -0.32 0.21
CA ASN A 96 -16.48 -0.74 -0.69
C ASN A 96 -16.40 -2.20 -1.14
N LYS A 97 -15.21 -2.82 -1.08
CA LYS A 97 -14.98 -4.19 -1.55
C LYS A 97 -14.52 -5.10 -0.42
N THR A 98 -15.11 -6.27 -0.36
CA THR A 98 -14.69 -7.37 0.54
C THR A 98 -14.29 -8.62 -0.26
N ARG A 99 -14.41 -8.57 -1.59
CA ARG A 99 -14.14 -9.65 -2.54
C ARG A 99 -13.53 -9.09 -3.82
N TYR A 100 -12.64 -9.84 -4.43
CA TYR A 100 -11.98 -9.53 -5.70
C TYR A 100 -12.34 -10.61 -6.73
N LYS A 101 -12.84 -10.21 -7.89
CA LYS A 101 -13.25 -11.15 -8.94
C LYS A 101 -12.07 -11.75 -9.67
N SER A 102 -11.07 -10.93 -9.99
CA SER A 102 -9.88 -11.29 -10.75
C SER A 102 -8.60 -10.84 -10.06
N PHE A 103 -7.48 -11.41 -10.51
CA PHE A 103 -6.16 -10.95 -10.05
C PHE A 103 -5.91 -9.49 -10.43
N GLN A 104 -6.36 -9.06 -11.59
CA GLN A 104 -6.21 -7.67 -12.03
C GLN A 104 -6.88 -6.68 -11.04
N GLU A 105 -8.06 -7.03 -10.49
CA GLU A 105 -8.69 -6.20 -9.46
C GLU A 105 -7.88 -6.17 -8.16
N LEU A 106 -7.33 -7.32 -7.76
CA LEU A 106 -6.46 -7.42 -6.58
C LEU A 106 -5.14 -6.68 -6.79
N GLU A 107 -4.53 -6.80 -7.96
CA GLU A 107 -3.28 -6.11 -8.32
C GLU A 107 -3.44 -4.59 -8.24
N LEU A 108 -4.55 -4.05 -8.76
CA LEU A 108 -4.87 -2.62 -8.61
C LEU A 108 -4.96 -2.21 -7.14
N TYR A 109 -5.59 -3.01 -6.30
CA TYR A 109 -5.62 -2.78 -4.86
C TYR A 109 -4.22 -2.78 -4.26
N CYS A 110 -3.42 -3.83 -4.53
CA CYS A 110 -2.04 -3.95 -4.05
C CYS A 110 -1.16 -2.78 -4.51
N TYR A 111 -1.32 -2.34 -5.76
CA TYR A 111 -0.67 -1.12 -6.26
C TYR A 111 -1.05 0.08 -5.39
N ARG A 112 -2.35 0.32 -5.18
CA ARG A 112 -2.86 1.48 -4.47
C ARG A 112 -2.41 1.55 -3.01
N VAL A 113 -2.41 0.44 -2.29
CA VAL A 113 -2.08 0.42 -0.85
C VAL A 113 -0.60 0.18 -0.56
N ALA A 114 0.19 -0.30 -1.51
CA ALA A 114 1.59 -0.64 -1.27
C ALA A 114 2.55 -0.27 -2.42
N GLY A 115 2.15 -0.43 -3.69
CA GLY A 115 2.95 0.03 -4.83
C GLY A 115 3.22 1.53 -4.78
N THR A 116 2.23 2.31 -4.36
CA THR A 116 2.34 3.76 -4.12
C THR A 116 3.39 4.12 -3.08
N VAL A 117 3.51 3.33 -2.00
CA VAL A 117 4.56 3.51 -0.98
C VAL A 117 5.95 3.31 -1.60
N GLY A 118 6.08 2.36 -2.53
CA GLY A 118 7.29 2.18 -3.34
C GLY A 118 7.67 3.46 -4.08
N LEU A 119 6.71 4.10 -4.75
CA LEU A 119 6.92 5.37 -5.48
C LEU A 119 7.30 6.53 -4.55
N MET A 120 6.59 6.69 -3.41
CA MET A 120 6.88 7.72 -2.42
C MET A 120 8.31 7.58 -1.87
N THR A 121 8.73 6.35 -1.56
CA THR A 121 10.05 6.08 -0.97
C THR A 121 11.18 6.13 -2.00
N GLN A 122 10.92 5.78 -3.26
CA GLN A 122 11.89 5.86 -4.36
C GLN A 122 12.49 7.27 -4.49
N GLY A 123 11.64 8.31 -4.42
CA GLY A 123 12.08 9.70 -4.52
C GLY A 123 13.06 10.11 -3.41
N VAL A 124 12.96 9.48 -2.24
CA VAL A 124 13.86 9.72 -1.10
C VAL A 124 15.12 8.86 -1.19
N ILE A 125 14.97 7.57 -1.50
CA ILE A 125 16.10 6.63 -1.58
C ILE A 125 17.03 7.03 -2.72
N GLY A 126 16.46 7.38 -3.87
CA GLY A 126 17.20 7.78 -5.06
C GLY A 126 17.97 6.62 -5.68
N ILE A 127 18.86 6.94 -6.60
CA ILE A 127 19.70 6.01 -7.34
C ILE A 127 21.16 6.28 -6.98
N ASP A 128 21.97 5.23 -6.88
CA ASP A 128 23.40 5.33 -6.58
C ASP A 128 24.12 6.24 -7.58
N SER A 129 25.01 7.10 -7.09
CA SER A 129 25.77 8.04 -7.88
C SER A 129 26.60 7.40 -9.00
N ALA A 130 26.99 6.14 -8.84
CA ALA A 130 27.70 5.37 -9.88
C ALA A 130 26.86 5.23 -11.17
N TYR A 131 25.52 5.27 -11.06
CA TYR A 131 24.61 5.23 -12.20
C TYR A 131 24.26 6.61 -12.74
N THR A 132 24.39 7.65 -11.92
CA THR A 132 24.05 9.04 -12.29
C THR A 132 25.26 9.85 -12.76
N SER A 133 26.49 9.42 -12.42
CA SER A 133 27.73 10.15 -12.72
C SER A 133 28.22 9.97 -14.16
N ASN A 134 27.65 9.06 -14.94
CA ASN A 134 28.02 8.87 -16.32
C ASN A 134 27.08 9.65 -17.24
N PRO A 135 27.51 10.77 -17.86
CA PRO A 135 26.65 11.60 -18.69
C PRO A 135 26.17 10.88 -19.98
N LYS A 136 26.68 9.69 -20.29
CA LYS A 136 26.25 8.85 -21.42
C LYS A 136 25.23 7.77 -21.02
N LYS A 137 24.93 7.60 -19.73
CA LYS A 137 23.92 6.68 -19.23
C LYS A 137 22.72 7.48 -18.72
N GLU A 138 21.57 7.24 -19.33
CA GLU A 138 20.30 7.70 -18.75
C GLU A 138 20.13 7.11 -17.35
N THR A 139 19.66 7.95 -16.42
CA THR A 139 19.30 7.46 -15.08
C THR A 139 18.18 6.44 -15.23
N PRO A 140 18.34 5.20 -14.80
CA PRO A 140 17.30 4.19 -14.98
C PRO A 140 16.03 4.58 -14.22
N ASP A 141 14.88 4.48 -14.89
CA ASP A 141 13.59 4.56 -14.20
C ASP A 141 13.39 3.30 -13.36
N THR A 142 13.36 3.47 -12.03
CA THR A 142 13.15 2.39 -11.08
C THR A 142 11.69 2.31 -10.58
N SER A 143 10.80 3.11 -11.13
CA SER A 143 9.40 3.19 -10.68
C SER A 143 8.67 1.85 -10.78
N GLN A 144 8.85 1.14 -11.90
CA GLN A 144 8.23 -0.19 -12.08
C GLN A 144 8.75 -1.21 -11.06
N ALA A 145 10.04 -1.19 -10.76
CA ALA A 145 10.62 -2.08 -9.75
C ALA A 145 10.11 -1.73 -8.33
N ALA A 146 9.97 -0.44 -8.01
CA ALA A 146 9.43 0.02 -6.73
C ALA A 146 7.95 -0.39 -6.56
N ILE A 147 7.14 -0.23 -7.61
CA ILE A 147 5.74 -0.68 -7.65
C ILE A 147 5.66 -2.20 -7.47
N ALA A 148 6.44 -2.96 -8.24
CA ALA A 148 6.44 -4.43 -8.18
C ALA A 148 6.81 -4.93 -6.77
N LEU A 149 7.82 -4.32 -6.13
CA LEU A 149 8.20 -4.66 -4.77
C LEU A 149 7.07 -4.38 -3.77
N GLY A 150 6.39 -3.24 -3.91
CA GLY A 150 5.23 -2.90 -3.08
C GLY A 150 4.09 -3.91 -3.25
N ILE A 151 3.72 -4.24 -4.49
CA ILE A 151 2.70 -5.24 -4.81
C ILE A 151 3.07 -6.61 -4.24
N ALA A 152 4.30 -7.08 -4.44
CA ALA A 152 4.78 -8.36 -3.92
C ALA A 152 4.72 -8.42 -2.38
N ASN A 153 5.08 -7.32 -1.72
CA ASN A 153 4.96 -7.21 -0.27
C ASN A 153 3.50 -7.31 0.21
N GLN A 154 2.58 -6.62 -0.47
CA GLN A 154 1.17 -6.66 -0.11
C GLN A 154 0.54 -8.03 -0.40
N LEU A 155 0.87 -8.67 -1.52
CA LEU A 155 0.46 -10.04 -1.79
C LEU A 155 0.96 -11.00 -0.69
N THR A 156 2.20 -10.83 -0.23
CA THR A 156 2.76 -11.63 0.87
C THR A 156 1.97 -11.42 2.17
N ASN A 157 1.59 -10.18 2.50
CA ASN A 157 0.75 -9.87 3.65
C ASN A 157 -0.62 -10.56 3.53
N ILE A 158 -1.28 -10.42 2.38
CA ILE A 158 -2.58 -11.07 2.11
C ILE A 158 -2.49 -12.60 2.30
N LEU A 159 -1.43 -13.23 1.79
CA LEU A 159 -1.26 -14.68 1.92
C LEU A 159 -0.96 -15.11 3.37
N ARG A 160 -0.24 -14.31 4.13
CA ARG A 160 0.01 -14.54 5.56
C ARG A 160 -1.27 -14.41 6.39
N ASP A 161 -2.10 -13.43 6.07
CA ASP A 161 -3.18 -12.95 6.93
C ASP A 161 -4.56 -13.51 6.53
N VAL A 162 -4.65 -14.47 5.58
CA VAL A 162 -5.92 -15.08 5.13
C VAL A 162 -6.82 -15.51 6.29
N GLY A 163 -6.23 -16.08 7.36
CA GLY A 163 -6.96 -16.53 8.54
C GLY A 163 -7.58 -15.38 9.33
N GLU A 164 -6.90 -14.25 9.44
CA GLU A 164 -7.37 -13.05 10.12
C GLU A 164 -8.43 -12.33 9.27
N ASP A 165 -8.16 -12.16 7.98
CA ASP A 165 -9.05 -11.47 7.05
C ASP A 165 -10.42 -12.14 6.93
N ARG A 166 -10.45 -13.48 6.85
CA ARG A 166 -11.72 -14.24 6.87
C ARG A 166 -12.51 -13.99 8.14
N GLY A 167 -11.84 -13.88 9.30
CA GLY A 167 -12.47 -13.56 10.58
C GLY A 167 -13.17 -12.20 10.58
N ARG A 168 -12.72 -11.28 9.72
CA ARG A 168 -13.31 -9.96 9.45
C ARG A 168 -14.30 -9.97 8.29
N GLY A 169 -14.61 -11.14 7.72
CA GLY A 169 -15.49 -11.30 6.56
C GLY A 169 -14.87 -10.87 5.22
N ARG A 170 -13.53 -10.72 5.14
CA ARG A 170 -12.80 -10.31 3.94
C ARG A 170 -12.11 -11.50 3.27
N ILE A 171 -12.14 -11.53 1.95
CA ILE A 171 -11.38 -12.47 1.12
C ILE A 171 -10.71 -11.68 0.01
N TYR A 172 -9.38 -11.55 0.10
CA TYR A 172 -8.57 -10.88 -0.92
C TYR A 172 -8.18 -11.83 -2.07
N LEU A 173 -8.11 -13.15 -1.83
CA LEU A 173 -7.81 -14.11 -2.90
C LEU A 173 -8.83 -14.00 -4.02
N PRO A 174 -8.40 -13.87 -5.30
CA PRO A 174 -9.31 -13.71 -6.43
C PRO A 174 -10.27 -14.89 -6.58
N GLN A 175 -11.54 -14.60 -6.84
CA GLN A 175 -12.55 -15.63 -7.05
C GLN A 175 -12.24 -16.51 -8.27
N GLU A 176 -11.63 -15.95 -9.33
CA GLU A 176 -11.16 -16.72 -10.48
C GLU A 176 -10.13 -17.79 -10.08
N ASP A 177 -9.24 -17.46 -9.13
CA ASP A 177 -8.24 -18.41 -8.64
C ASP A 177 -8.86 -19.46 -7.73
N LEU A 178 -9.80 -19.08 -6.85
CA LEU A 178 -10.57 -20.03 -6.05
C LEU A 178 -11.25 -21.07 -6.97
N ASN A 179 -11.94 -20.59 -8.01
CA ASN A 179 -12.62 -21.43 -8.99
C ASN A 179 -11.63 -22.34 -9.76
N LYS A 180 -10.49 -21.77 -10.18
CA LYS A 180 -9.44 -22.50 -10.91
C LYS A 180 -8.91 -23.72 -10.13
N PHE A 181 -8.83 -23.60 -8.81
CA PHE A 181 -8.34 -24.66 -7.95
C PHE A 181 -9.46 -25.46 -7.27
N ASN A 182 -10.72 -25.30 -7.70
CA ASN A 182 -11.88 -25.98 -7.11
C ASN A 182 -11.94 -25.83 -5.58
N TYR A 183 -11.62 -24.63 -5.10
CA TYR A 183 -11.66 -24.28 -3.67
C TYR A 183 -12.72 -23.21 -3.45
N SER A 184 -13.78 -23.55 -2.72
CA SER A 184 -14.91 -22.65 -2.57
C SER A 184 -14.68 -21.57 -1.52
N GLU A 185 -15.48 -20.50 -1.59
CA GLU A 185 -15.50 -19.46 -0.56
C GLU A 185 -15.93 -20.06 0.81
N GLU A 186 -16.87 -21.00 0.82
CA GLU A 186 -17.32 -21.71 2.02
C GLU A 186 -16.17 -22.51 2.66
N ASP A 187 -15.35 -23.18 1.83
CA ASP A 187 -14.17 -23.91 2.32
C ASP A 187 -13.13 -22.94 2.90
N LEU A 188 -12.93 -21.78 2.27
CA LEU A 188 -12.05 -20.74 2.79
C LEU A 188 -12.56 -20.20 4.13
N MET A 189 -13.84 -19.83 4.21
CA MET A 189 -14.45 -19.32 5.44
C MET A 189 -14.44 -20.37 6.56
N ALA A 190 -14.60 -21.65 6.24
CA ALA A 190 -14.46 -22.76 7.19
C ALA A 190 -13.00 -23.06 7.57
N GLY A 191 -12.02 -22.52 6.83
CA GLY A 191 -10.59 -22.75 7.05
C GLY A 191 -10.14 -24.16 6.73
N LYS A 192 -10.74 -24.82 5.74
CA LYS A 192 -10.37 -26.16 5.33
C LYS A 192 -9.00 -26.19 4.69
N ILE A 193 -8.10 -27.00 5.20
CA ILE A 193 -6.78 -27.24 4.64
C ILE A 193 -6.80 -28.59 3.94
N ASN A 194 -6.94 -28.58 2.62
CA ASN A 194 -6.95 -29.75 1.75
C ASN A 194 -5.97 -29.57 0.59
N GLU A 195 -5.91 -30.53 -0.33
CA GLU A 195 -4.99 -30.46 -1.49
C GLU A 195 -5.32 -29.30 -2.43
N HIS A 196 -6.60 -28.92 -2.58
CA HIS A 196 -7.01 -27.74 -3.37
C HIS A 196 -6.45 -26.45 -2.77
N TRP A 197 -6.56 -26.30 -1.44
CA TRP A 197 -5.96 -25.17 -0.72
C TRP A 197 -4.45 -25.10 -0.91
N LYS A 198 -3.74 -26.23 -0.76
CA LYS A 198 -2.29 -26.27 -0.93
C LYS A 198 -1.86 -25.87 -2.35
N ALA A 199 -2.59 -26.38 -3.37
CA ALA A 199 -2.33 -26.03 -4.76
C ALA A 199 -2.60 -24.53 -5.04
N LEU A 200 -3.71 -23.99 -4.53
CA LEU A 200 -4.03 -22.57 -4.62
C LEU A 200 -2.94 -21.72 -3.97
N MET A 201 -2.53 -22.04 -2.73
CA MET A 201 -1.50 -21.28 -2.02
C MET A 201 -0.14 -21.37 -2.70
N SER A 202 0.24 -22.52 -3.23
CA SER A 202 1.48 -22.68 -4.02
C SER A 202 1.47 -21.78 -5.26
N PHE A 203 0.34 -21.69 -5.96
CA PHE A 203 0.17 -20.81 -7.10
C PHE A 203 0.28 -19.34 -6.69
N GLN A 204 -0.39 -18.92 -5.62
CA GLN A 204 -0.33 -17.54 -5.14
C GLN A 204 1.08 -17.14 -4.66
N LEU A 205 1.78 -18.04 -3.96
CA LEU A 205 3.17 -17.83 -3.54
C LEU A 205 4.11 -17.63 -4.73
N THR A 206 3.90 -18.39 -5.82
CA THR A 206 4.68 -18.22 -7.06
C THR A 206 4.42 -16.87 -7.71
N ARG A 207 3.17 -16.40 -7.68
CA ARG A 207 2.78 -15.09 -8.21
C ARG A 207 3.37 -13.93 -7.41
N ALA A 208 3.48 -14.08 -6.09
CA ALA A 208 4.01 -13.04 -5.19
C ALA A 208 5.55 -12.91 -5.23
N ARG A 209 6.26 -13.85 -5.85
CA ARG A 209 7.72 -13.84 -6.05
C ARG A 209 8.15 -13.11 -7.32
#